data_8abb6fa01b79ef3ed256f6f85ffbd0b8
#
_entry.id   8abb6fa01b79ef3ed256f6f85ffbd0b8
#
_cell.length_a   1.000
_cell.length_b   1.000
_cell.length_c   1.000
_cell.angle_alpha   90.00
_cell.angle_beta   90.00
_cell.angle_gamma   90.00
#
_symmetry.space_group_name_H-M   'P 1'
#
loop_
_entity.id
_entity.type
_entity.pdbx_description
1 polymer ?
#
loop_
_entity_poly.entity_id
_entity_poly.type
_entity_poly.pdbx_seq_one_letter_code
_entity_poly.pdbx_strand_id
1 'polypeptide(L)'
;MTTTPTPKKRGRPKSTGPKLPAKSKATPRVKVSADVKPAPATNSLPTNPFIFEILELVDAQKTNAKKLEVLKNYEHDCLKVLFVWNFDSSVISLLPPGEVPYGESNAQTTFAGSLSENIAREARGGESATGQDLDGRNKTTIRREYQNFYHYVQGGNGSLSTVRREMMFINLLEGLHPKEADIVIAVKDKNLEDMYD
;
A
#
# COMPACT_ATOMS: atom_id res chain seq x y z
N MET A 1 43.77 1.78 -80.34
CA MET A 1 42.81 2.80 -79.82
C MET A 1 41.42 2.18 -79.88
N THR A 2 41.00 1.60 -78.78
CA THR A 2 39.73 0.83 -78.67
C THR A 2 38.79 1.62 -77.83
N THR A 3 37.68 2.08 -78.44
CA THR A 3 36.59 2.81 -77.82
C THR A 3 35.56 1.82 -77.26
N THR A 4 35.34 1.83 -75.99
CA THR A 4 34.27 1.07 -75.29
C THR A 4 32.92 1.75 -75.39
N PRO A 5 31.80 1.06 -75.70
CA PRO A 5 30.49 1.66 -75.76
C PRO A 5 29.77 1.65 -74.39
N THR A 6 29.12 2.73 -74.06
CA THR A 6 28.31 2.97 -72.89
C THR A 6 27.02 2.17 -72.90
N PRO A 7 26.57 1.53 -71.79
CA PRO A 7 25.34 0.79 -71.76
C PRO A 7 24.09 1.70 -71.62
N LYS A 8 23.06 1.41 -72.41
CA LYS A 8 21.70 2.05 -72.41
C LYS A 8 20.94 1.73 -71.13
N LYS A 9 20.36 2.76 -70.50
CA LYS A 9 19.42 2.65 -69.41
C LYS A 9 18.13 1.95 -69.89
N ARG A 10 17.78 0.82 -69.25
CA ARG A 10 16.51 0.12 -69.43
C ARG A 10 15.44 0.84 -68.64
N GLY A 11 14.37 1.26 -69.27
CA GLY A 11 13.19 1.86 -68.64
C GLY A 11 12.40 0.83 -67.81
N ARG A 12 11.95 1.28 -66.71
CA ARG A 12 11.10 0.53 -65.76
C ARG A 12 9.67 0.38 -66.33
N PRO A 13 9.05 -0.81 -66.32
CA PRO A 13 7.67 -0.98 -66.78
C PRO A 13 6.69 -0.35 -65.83
N LYS A 14 5.67 0.32 -66.33
CA LYS A 14 4.54 0.91 -65.59
C LYS A 14 3.69 -0.19 -65.02
N SER A 15 3.57 -0.23 -63.68
CA SER A 15 2.65 -1.09 -62.98
C SER A 15 1.24 -0.52 -63.10
N THR A 16 0.36 -1.26 -63.80
CA THR A 16 -1.09 -1.06 -63.83
C THR A 16 -1.68 -1.85 -62.63
N GLY A 17 -1.79 -1.22 -61.46
CA GLY A 17 -2.57 -1.72 -60.35
C GLY A 17 -4.02 -1.22 -60.42
N PRO A 18 -5.00 -2.00 -59.99
CA PRO A 18 -6.39 -1.62 -60.06
C PRO A 18 -6.72 -0.43 -59.14
N LYS A 19 -7.48 0.53 -59.65
CA LYS A 19 -8.00 1.68 -58.92
C LYS A 19 -8.94 1.23 -57.81
N LEU A 20 -8.59 1.52 -56.57
CA LEU A 20 -9.50 1.45 -55.42
C LEU A 20 -10.52 2.61 -55.51
N PRO A 21 -11.81 2.35 -55.21
CA PRO A 21 -12.84 3.40 -55.23
C PRO A 21 -12.62 4.38 -54.07
N ALA A 22 -12.64 5.65 -54.40
CA ALA A 22 -12.61 6.75 -53.46
C ALA A 22 -13.94 6.90 -52.72
N LYS A 23 -13.86 7.40 -51.48
CA LYS A 23 -14.91 7.91 -50.60
C LYS A 23 -15.51 6.91 -49.63
N SER A 24 -14.83 6.71 -48.52
CA SER A 24 -15.51 6.51 -47.24
C SER A 24 -15.93 7.89 -46.68
N LYS A 25 -17.21 8.00 -46.37
CA LYS A 25 -17.84 9.14 -45.74
C LYS A 25 -17.15 9.42 -44.39
N ALA A 26 -16.80 10.68 -44.19
CA ALA A 26 -16.29 11.18 -42.89
C ALA A 26 -17.30 10.83 -41.79
N THR A 27 -16.87 10.03 -40.84
CA THR A 27 -17.54 9.86 -39.57
C THR A 27 -17.58 11.21 -38.83
N PRO A 28 -18.72 11.62 -38.26
CA PRO A 28 -18.78 12.87 -37.51
C PRO A 28 -17.84 12.77 -36.31
N ARG A 29 -16.86 13.67 -36.28
CA ARG A 29 -15.96 13.87 -35.15
C ARG A 29 -16.82 14.30 -33.97
N VAL A 30 -17.06 13.38 -33.04
CA VAL A 30 -17.68 13.70 -31.76
C VAL A 30 -16.80 14.75 -31.11
N LYS A 31 -17.33 15.96 -30.95
CA LYS A 31 -16.73 16.99 -30.12
C LYS A 31 -16.82 16.50 -28.68
N VAL A 32 -15.71 16.00 -28.16
CA VAL A 32 -15.57 15.78 -26.73
C VAL A 32 -15.58 17.17 -26.11
N SER A 33 -16.68 17.52 -25.50
CA SER A 33 -16.80 18.75 -24.69
C SER A 33 -15.78 18.65 -23.57
N ALA A 34 -14.87 19.60 -23.53
CA ALA A 34 -13.81 19.75 -22.53
C ALA A 34 -14.35 20.30 -21.19
N ASP A 35 -15.58 19.97 -20.80
CA ASP A 35 -16.17 20.32 -19.53
C ASP A 35 -16.49 19.05 -18.72
N VAL A 36 -15.49 18.16 -18.58
CA VAL A 36 -15.50 17.23 -17.44
C VAL A 36 -14.98 18.05 -16.25
N LYS A 37 -15.91 18.71 -15.55
CA LYS A 37 -15.69 19.20 -14.22
C LYS A 37 -15.05 18.03 -13.45
N PRO A 38 -13.83 18.17 -12.87
CA PRO A 38 -13.26 17.08 -12.10
C PRO A 38 -14.30 16.70 -11.05
N ALA A 39 -14.71 15.44 -11.05
CA ALA A 39 -15.56 14.91 -10.00
C ALA A 39 -14.89 15.28 -8.67
N PRO A 40 -15.65 15.74 -7.66
CA PRO A 40 -15.07 15.99 -6.35
C PRO A 40 -14.30 14.74 -5.97
N ALA A 41 -13.03 14.90 -5.55
CA ALA A 41 -12.22 13.81 -5.08
C ALA A 41 -13.03 13.10 -4.00
N THR A 42 -13.65 11.99 -4.36
CA THR A 42 -14.29 11.11 -3.40
C THR A 42 -13.14 10.62 -2.54
N ASN A 43 -13.17 10.93 -1.24
CA ASN A 43 -12.27 10.41 -0.22
C ASN A 43 -12.50 8.90 -0.05
N SER A 44 -12.49 8.17 -1.15
CA SER A 44 -12.61 6.72 -1.17
C SER A 44 -11.21 6.13 -1.18
N LEU A 45 -10.89 5.44 -0.10
CA LEU A 45 -9.66 4.68 0.01
C LEU A 45 -9.65 3.51 -0.99
N PRO A 46 -8.48 2.96 -1.33
CA PRO A 46 -8.35 1.77 -2.19
C PRO A 46 -9.13 0.58 -1.60
N THR A 47 -9.32 -0.47 -2.39
CA THR A 47 -10.09 -1.67 -2.00
C THR A 47 -9.58 -2.33 -0.72
N ASN A 48 -8.26 -2.28 -0.46
CA ASN A 48 -7.62 -2.80 0.76
C ASN A 48 -6.75 -1.71 1.40
N PRO A 49 -7.36 -0.71 2.04
CA PRO A 49 -6.60 0.36 2.67
C PRO A 49 -5.83 -0.17 3.88
N PHE A 50 -4.73 0.49 4.23
CA PHE A 50 -4.08 0.28 5.50
C PHE A 50 -4.97 0.73 6.66
N ILE A 51 -4.69 0.22 7.84
CA ILE A 51 -5.45 0.61 9.03
C ILE A 51 -5.23 2.09 9.35
N PHE A 52 -4.01 2.60 9.22
CA PHE A 52 -3.75 4.03 9.44
C PHE A 52 -4.52 4.93 8.48
N GLU A 53 -4.69 4.53 7.21
CA GLU A 53 -5.46 5.30 6.23
C GLU A 53 -6.94 5.40 6.63
N ILE A 54 -7.49 4.31 7.18
CA ILE A 54 -8.87 4.30 7.68
C ILE A 54 -9.00 5.22 8.90
N LEU A 55 -8.07 5.13 9.86
CA LEU A 55 -8.09 5.94 11.07
C LEU A 55 -7.88 7.42 10.76
N GLU A 56 -6.96 7.77 9.87
CA GLU A 56 -6.78 9.14 9.38
C GLU A 56 -8.05 9.68 8.70
N LEU A 57 -8.75 8.83 7.93
CA LEU A 57 -10.02 9.23 7.31
C LEU A 57 -11.14 9.42 8.36
N VAL A 58 -11.15 8.61 9.42
CA VAL A 58 -12.07 8.75 10.55
C VAL A 58 -11.79 10.04 11.30
N ASP A 59 -10.53 10.32 11.61
CA ASP A 59 -10.09 11.51 12.32
C ASP A 59 -10.43 12.81 11.55
N ALA A 60 -10.30 12.79 10.24
CA ALA A 60 -10.70 13.90 9.38
C ALA A 60 -12.20 14.23 9.41
N GLN A 61 -13.05 13.36 9.99
CA GLN A 61 -14.49 13.59 10.07
C GLN A 61 -14.84 14.47 11.27
N LYS A 62 -15.68 15.50 11.03
CA LYS A 62 -16.07 16.48 12.05
C LYS A 62 -17.16 16.00 13.05
N THR A 63 -17.81 14.88 12.76
CA THR A 63 -18.94 14.41 13.57
C THR A 63 -18.85 12.91 13.82
N ASN A 64 -19.21 12.49 15.03
CA ASN A 64 -19.20 11.08 15.42
C ASN A 64 -20.07 10.19 14.51
N ALA A 65 -21.17 10.72 13.99
CA ALA A 65 -22.02 9.99 13.05
C ALA A 65 -21.26 9.65 11.75
N LYS A 66 -20.47 10.60 11.21
CA LYS A 66 -19.65 10.38 10.02
C LYS A 66 -18.44 9.50 10.33
N LYS A 67 -17.79 9.65 11.49
CA LYS A 67 -16.73 8.76 11.95
C LYS A 67 -17.22 7.30 11.96
N LEU A 68 -18.41 7.07 12.54
CA LEU A 68 -19.00 5.74 12.57
C LEU A 68 -19.40 5.21 11.19
N GLU A 69 -19.86 6.07 10.29
CA GLU A 69 -20.17 5.71 8.90
C GLU A 69 -18.92 5.23 8.15
N VAL A 70 -17.81 5.93 8.30
CA VAL A 70 -16.51 5.52 7.72
C VAL A 70 -16.08 4.18 8.28
N LEU A 71 -16.11 3.98 9.59
CA LEU A 71 -15.76 2.70 10.23
C LEU A 71 -16.64 1.54 9.74
N LYS A 72 -17.92 1.77 9.50
CA LYS A 72 -18.83 0.76 8.93
C LYS A 72 -18.52 0.46 7.47
N ASN A 73 -18.17 1.47 6.68
CA ASN A 73 -17.85 1.29 5.27
C ASN A 73 -16.54 0.49 5.05
N TYR A 74 -15.60 0.62 6.00
CA TYR A 74 -14.32 -0.09 5.98
C TYR A 74 -14.23 -1.15 7.09
N GLU A 75 -15.39 -1.70 7.50
CA GLU A 75 -15.44 -2.72 8.55
C GLU A 75 -14.55 -3.92 8.22
N HIS A 76 -13.66 -4.25 9.16
CA HIS A 76 -12.81 -5.43 9.09
C HIS A 76 -12.53 -5.96 10.49
N ASP A 77 -12.37 -7.26 10.63
CA ASP A 77 -12.16 -7.89 11.95
C ASP A 77 -10.87 -7.41 12.64
N CYS A 78 -9.83 -7.05 11.86
CA CYS A 78 -8.62 -6.48 12.45
C CYS A 78 -8.88 -5.17 13.20
N LEU A 79 -9.77 -4.29 12.72
CA LEU A 79 -10.17 -3.07 13.43
C LEU A 79 -10.87 -3.40 14.74
N LYS A 80 -11.76 -4.40 14.72
CA LYS A 80 -12.45 -4.85 15.95
C LYS A 80 -11.46 -5.37 16.99
N VAL A 81 -10.49 -6.18 16.55
CA VAL A 81 -9.45 -6.71 17.45
C VAL A 81 -8.60 -5.60 18.02
N LEU A 82 -8.18 -4.61 17.23
CA LEU A 82 -7.44 -3.44 17.70
C LEU A 82 -8.22 -2.63 18.73
N PHE A 83 -9.50 -2.34 18.44
CA PHE A 83 -10.35 -1.59 19.36
C PHE A 83 -10.62 -2.36 20.64
N VAL A 84 -10.90 -3.66 20.57
CA VAL A 84 -11.03 -4.50 21.77
C VAL A 84 -9.75 -4.47 22.58
N TRP A 85 -8.58 -4.61 21.96
CA TRP A 85 -7.32 -4.57 22.67
C TRP A 85 -7.08 -3.20 23.34
N ASN A 86 -7.39 -2.10 22.66
CA ASN A 86 -7.21 -0.74 23.20
C ASN A 86 -8.23 -0.38 24.28
N PHE A 87 -9.53 -0.56 24.01
CA PHE A 87 -10.59 -0.01 24.83
C PHE A 87 -11.15 -0.97 25.90
N ASP A 88 -11.00 -2.28 25.69
CA ASP A 88 -11.48 -3.25 26.70
C ASP A 88 -10.47 -3.37 27.83
N SER A 89 -10.91 -2.96 29.03
CA SER A 89 -10.09 -3.05 30.25
C SER A 89 -9.79 -4.48 30.69
N SER A 90 -10.60 -5.46 30.28
CA SER A 90 -10.37 -6.87 30.56
C SER A 90 -9.20 -7.48 29.78
N VAL A 91 -8.85 -6.89 28.64
CA VAL A 91 -7.72 -7.29 27.83
C VAL A 91 -6.45 -6.68 28.39
N ILE A 92 -5.61 -7.52 28.97
CA ILE A 92 -4.34 -7.12 29.59
C ILE A 92 -3.19 -7.46 28.64
N SER A 93 -2.39 -6.46 28.26
CA SER A 93 -1.16 -6.67 27.48
C SER A 93 -0.10 -7.37 28.34
N LEU A 94 0.58 -8.36 27.78
CA LEU A 94 1.72 -9.05 28.40
C LEU A 94 3.07 -8.49 27.92
N LEU A 95 3.03 -7.42 27.12
CA LEU A 95 4.23 -6.70 26.69
C LEU A 95 4.58 -5.59 27.66
N PRO A 96 5.85 -5.23 27.82
CA PRO A 96 6.25 -4.11 28.66
C PRO A 96 5.65 -2.80 28.10
N PRO A 97 5.22 -1.88 28.99
CA PRO A 97 4.74 -0.57 28.58
C PRO A 97 5.88 0.31 28.07
N GLY A 98 5.53 1.30 27.25
CA GLY A 98 6.46 2.29 26.72
C GLY A 98 7.01 1.96 25.35
N GLU A 99 8.01 2.70 24.93
CA GLU A 99 8.64 2.59 23.63
C GLU A 99 9.25 1.21 23.38
N VAL A 100 9.15 0.75 22.17
CA VAL A 100 9.72 -0.51 21.74
C VAL A 100 10.91 -0.22 20.82
N PRO A 101 12.11 -0.70 21.13
CA PRO A 101 13.29 -0.48 20.31
C PRO A 101 13.23 -1.38 19.05
N TYR A 102 12.45 -0.98 18.06
CA TYR A 102 12.41 -1.64 16.76
C TYR A 102 13.06 -0.75 15.70
N GLY A 103 13.71 -1.35 14.72
CA GLY A 103 14.39 -0.61 13.66
C GLY A 103 15.77 -0.06 14.01
N GLU A 104 16.09 0.21 15.27
CA GLU A 104 17.37 0.77 15.68
C GLU A 104 18.50 -0.29 15.71
N SER A 105 18.19 -1.50 16.14
CA SER A 105 19.20 -2.57 16.25
C SER A 105 19.74 -3.06 14.92
N ASN A 106 19.03 -2.84 13.84
CA ASN A 106 19.44 -3.25 12.49
C ASN A 106 20.36 -2.24 11.80
N ALA A 107 20.42 -0.99 12.26
CA ALA A 107 21.33 0.01 11.70
C ALA A 107 22.80 -0.33 11.92
N GLN A 108 23.10 -1.12 12.95
CA GLN A 108 24.48 -1.52 13.30
C GLN A 108 24.88 -2.91 12.79
N THR A 109 23.92 -3.78 12.49
CA THR A 109 24.18 -5.18 12.13
C THR A 109 23.97 -5.52 10.68
N THR A 110 23.25 -4.70 9.93
CA THR A 110 23.03 -4.93 8.49
C THR A 110 23.79 -3.89 7.69
N PHE A 111 24.64 -4.36 6.79
CA PHE A 111 25.40 -3.55 5.81
C PHE A 111 24.51 -2.63 4.94
N ALA A 112 23.23 -2.66 5.12
CA ALA A 112 22.21 -2.04 4.27
C ALA A 112 21.13 -1.24 5.01
N GLY A 113 21.31 -0.87 6.28
CA GLY A 113 20.30 -0.15 7.06
C GLY A 113 19.25 -1.04 7.73
N SER A 114 18.28 -0.44 8.39
CA SER A 114 17.21 -1.19 9.04
C SER A 114 16.37 -1.97 8.00
N LEU A 115 15.76 -3.06 8.42
CA LEU A 115 14.85 -3.84 7.55
C LEU A 115 13.75 -2.94 6.98
N SER A 116 13.23 -2.03 7.79
CA SER A 116 12.22 -1.04 7.40
C SER A 116 12.73 -0.08 6.32
N GLU A 117 13.96 0.44 6.44
CA GLU A 117 14.58 1.30 5.42
C GLU A 117 14.90 0.55 4.14
N ASN A 118 15.32 -0.70 4.23
CA ASN A 118 15.58 -1.53 3.06
C ASN A 118 14.29 -1.80 2.28
N ILE A 119 13.22 -2.11 2.97
CA ILE A 119 11.90 -2.31 2.38
C ILE A 119 11.39 -1.00 1.76
N ALA A 120 11.51 0.12 2.46
CA ALA A 120 11.13 1.43 1.93
C ALA A 120 11.96 1.84 0.70
N ARG A 121 13.23 1.45 0.64
CA ARG A 121 14.11 1.70 -0.50
C ARG A 121 13.77 0.81 -1.70
N GLU A 122 13.53 -0.48 -1.49
CA GLU A 122 13.06 -1.40 -2.54
C GLU A 122 11.71 -0.96 -3.11
N ALA A 123 10.81 -0.51 -2.25
CA ALA A 123 9.51 -0.01 -2.68
C ALA A 123 9.58 1.29 -3.50
N ARG A 124 10.59 2.14 -3.27
CA ARG A 124 10.79 3.37 -4.05
C ARG A 124 11.52 3.17 -5.37
N GLY A 125 12.30 2.11 -5.53
CA GLY A 125 13.20 1.91 -6.66
C GLY A 125 13.12 0.56 -7.34
N GLY A 126 12.44 -0.39 -6.75
CA GLY A 126 12.27 -1.71 -7.31
C GLY A 126 11.03 -1.76 -8.19
N GLU A 127 11.20 -1.88 -9.49
CA GLU A 127 10.20 -2.47 -10.36
C GLU A 127 9.95 -3.92 -9.87
N SER A 128 9.26 -4.05 -8.75
CA SER A 128 8.76 -5.36 -8.34
C SER A 128 7.62 -5.73 -9.28
N ALA A 129 7.77 -6.85 -9.93
CA ALA A 129 6.94 -7.37 -11.02
C ALA A 129 5.50 -7.71 -10.63
N THR A 130 5.00 -7.23 -9.51
CA THR A 130 3.61 -7.36 -9.07
C THR A 130 3.12 -6.00 -8.61
N GLY A 131 2.53 -5.26 -9.53
CA GLY A 131 2.08 -3.88 -9.45
C GLY A 131 1.06 -3.52 -8.37
N GLN A 132 1.14 -4.06 -7.17
CA GLN A 132 0.23 -3.76 -6.05
C GLN A 132 0.88 -3.21 -4.79
N ASP A 133 2.22 -3.14 -4.72
CA ASP A 133 2.91 -2.75 -3.49
C ASP A 133 3.88 -1.57 -3.68
N LEU A 134 3.55 -0.64 -4.55
CA LEU A 134 4.45 0.43 -4.99
C LEU A 134 4.61 1.59 -4.01
N ASP A 135 3.89 1.61 -2.90
CA ASP A 135 3.89 2.74 -1.95
C ASP A 135 4.73 2.50 -0.68
N GLY A 136 5.82 1.75 -0.77
CA GLY A 136 6.64 1.49 0.42
C GLY A 136 5.98 0.57 1.44
N ARG A 137 5.09 -0.29 0.99
CA ARG A 137 4.34 -1.24 1.81
C ARG A 137 5.25 -2.39 2.21
N ASN A 138 5.26 -2.65 3.49
CA ASN A 138 6.13 -3.63 4.13
C ASN A 138 5.71 -5.08 3.84
N LYS A 139 6.52 -6.04 4.30
CA LYS A 139 6.31 -7.46 4.08
C LYS A 139 4.99 -7.98 4.63
N THR A 140 4.44 -7.30 5.66
CA THR A 140 3.18 -7.67 6.28
C THR A 140 2.33 -6.44 6.60
N THR A 141 1.09 -6.66 6.97
CA THR A 141 0.12 -5.63 7.34
C THR A 141 -0.64 -6.07 8.59
N ILE A 142 -1.21 -5.13 9.33
CA ILE A 142 -2.09 -5.45 10.47
C ILE A 142 -3.23 -6.40 10.04
N ARG A 143 -3.74 -6.24 8.82
CA ARG A 143 -4.80 -7.10 8.26
C ARG A 143 -4.39 -8.57 8.12
N ARG A 144 -3.11 -8.86 8.01
CA ARG A 144 -2.59 -10.23 7.96
C ARG A 144 -2.26 -10.75 9.34
N GLU A 145 -1.73 -9.89 10.21
CA GLU A 145 -1.14 -10.27 11.48
C GLU A 145 -2.11 -10.23 12.68
N TYR A 146 -3.27 -9.60 12.55
CA TYR A 146 -4.21 -9.43 13.67
C TYR A 146 -4.61 -10.75 14.35
N GLN A 147 -4.61 -11.86 13.60
CA GLN A 147 -4.90 -13.18 14.15
C GLN A 147 -3.84 -13.66 15.15
N ASN A 148 -2.62 -13.14 15.06
CA ASN A 148 -1.51 -13.48 15.94
C ASN A 148 -1.47 -12.61 17.21
N PHE A 149 -2.33 -11.61 17.34
CA PHE A 149 -2.32 -10.67 18.47
C PHE A 149 -2.68 -11.34 19.81
N TYR A 150 -3.36 -12.48 19.79
CA TYR A 150 -3.61 -13.27 21.00
C TYR A 150 -2.33 -13.71 21.71
N HIS A 151 -1.19 -13.74 21.03
CA HIS A 151 0.10 -14.05 21.65
C HIS A 151 0.56 -12.99 22.64
N TYR A 152 0.07 -11.76 22.50
CA TYR A 152 0.52 -10.60 23.27
C TYR A 152 -0.39 -10.24 24.43
N VAL A 153 -1.54 -10.89 24.56
CA VAL A 153 -2.53 -10.61 25.60
C VAL A 153 -2.65 -11.75 26.60
N GLN A 154 -3.06 -11.40 27.81
CA GLN A 154 -3.28 -12.38 28.88
C GLN A 154 -4.42 -13.35 28.50
N GLY A 155 -4.24 -14.61 28.80
CA GLY A 155 -5.21 -15.66 28.44
C GLY A 155 -5.09 -16.18 27.01
N GLY A 156 -4.25 -15.57 26.19
CA GLY A 156 -3.97 -16.05 24.83
C GLY A 156 -3.01 -17.26 24.82
N ASN A 157 -1.74 -17.03 24.50
CA ASN A 157 -0.74 -18.09 24.46
C ASN A 157 0.12 -18.12 25.73
N GLY A 158 -0.23 -18.99 26.68
CA GLY A 158 0.50 -19.18 27.93
C GLY A 158 1.82 -19.96 27.82
N SER A 159 2.09 -20.62 26.68
CA SER A 159 3.33 -21.39 26.49
C SER A 159 4.52 -20.55 26.06
N LEU A 160 4.30 -19.28 25.66
CA LEU A 160 5.37 -18.38 25.26
C LEU A 160 6.06 -17.75 26.46
N SER A 161 7.40 -17.80 26.49
CA SER A 161 8.19 -17.02 27.42
C SER A 161 8.08 -15.52 27.10
N THR A 162 8.26 -14.66 28.11
CA THR A 162 8.22 -13.21 27.96
C THR A 162 9.19 -12.72 26.88
N VAL A 163 10.44 -13.17 26.95
CA VAL A 163 11.48 -12.78 25.97
C VAL A 163 11.07 -13.17 24.53
N ARG A 164 10.54 -14.38 24.35
CA ARG A 164 10.12 -14.81 23.01
C ARG A 164 8.92 -13.99 22.52
N ARG A 165 8.01 -13.61 23.39
CA ARG A 165 6.86 -12.76 23.06
C ARG A 165 7.32 -11.37 22.62
N GLU A 166 8.27 -10.78 23.34
CA GLU A 166 8.87 -9.48 22.99
C GLU A 166 9.60 -9.54 21.65
N MET A 167 10.41 -10.58 21.41
CA MET A 167 11.07 -10.77 20.12
C MET A 167 10.08 -10.91 18.96
N MET A 168 9.00 -11.68 19.16
CA MET A 168 7.95 -11.81 18.16
C MET A 168 7.24 -10.48 17.87
N PHE A 169 7.07 -9.65 18.92
CA PHE A 169 6.47 -8.34 18.76
C PHE A 169 7.39 -7.38 18.00
N ILE A 170 8.68 -7.36 18.31
CA ILE A 170 9.67 -6.56 17.56
C ILE A 170 9.70 -6.97 16.09
N ASN A 171 9.76 -8.28 15.81
CA ASN A 171 9.72 -8.78 14.43
C ASN A 171 8.43 -8.39 13.69
N LEU A 172 7.30 -8.37 14.38
CA LEU A 172 6.04 -7.88 13.84
C LEU A 172 6.16 -6.40 13.44
N LEU A 173 6.64 -5.55 14.35
CA LEU A 173 6.80 -4.11 14.10
C LEU A 173 7.75 -3.83 12.93
N GLU A 174 8.86 -4.56 12.83
CA GLU A 174 9.81 -4.46 11.72
C GLU A 174 9.22 -4.89 10.38
N GLY A 175 8.23 -5.76 10.39
CA GLY A 175 7.51 -6.20 9.20
C GLY A 175 6.38 -5.26 8.78
N LEU A 176 5.89 -4.38 9.62
CA LEU A 176 4.78 -3.46 9.36
C LEU A 176 5.23 -2.15 8.71
N HIS A 177 4.29 -1.46 8.07
CA HIS A 177 4.49 -0.06 7.70
C HIS A 177 4.71 0.78 8.97
N PRO A 178 5.63 1.78 8.99
CA PRO A 178 5.90 2.57 10.20
C PRO A 178 4.66 3.11 10.90
N LYS A 179 3.73 3.70 10.16
CA LYS A 179 2.45 4.18 10.72
C LYS A 179 1.56 3.06 11.29
N GLU A 180 1.60 1.86 10.72
CA GLU A 180 0.89 0.70 11.29
C GLU A 180 1.59 0.19 12.55
N ALA A 181 2.93 0.23 12.58
CA ALA A 181 3.69 -0.12 13.78
C ALA A 181 3.39 0.84 14.94
N ASP A 182 3.32 2.14 14.67
CA ASP A 182 2.95 3.16 15.66
C ASP A 182 1.56 2.89 16.25
N ILE A 183 0.58 2.52 15.41
CA ILE A 183 -0.77 2.13 15.87
C ILE A 183 -0.70 0.92 16.80
N VAL A 184 0.05 -0.12 16.44
CA VAL A 184 0.15 -1.34 17.26
C VAL A 184 0.83 -1.04 18.60
N ILE A 185 1.82 -0.14 18.63
CA ILE A 185 2.47 0.31 19.87
C ILE A 185 1.47 1.08 20.75
N ALA A 186 0.73 2.02 20.16
CA ALA A 186 -0.29 2.78 20.88
C ALA A 186 -1.37 1.86 21.45
N VAL A 187 -1.87 0.90 20.68
CA VAL A 187 -2.86 -0.09 21.12
C VAL A 187 -2.32 -0.98 22.25
N LYS A 188 -1.04 -1.38 22.17
CA LYS A 188 -0.37 -2.15 23.25
C LYS A 188 -0.44 -1.42 24.58
N ASP A 189 -0.27 -0.10 24.57
CA ASP A 189 -0.25 0.76 25.76
C ASP A 189 -1.64 1.40 26.04
N LYS A 190 -2.67 1.08 25.24
CA LYS A 190 -4.02 1.65 25.33
C LYS A 190 -4.08 3.16 25.16
N ASN A 191 -3.23 3.69 24.29
CA ASN A 191 -3.07 5.12 24.02
C ASN A 191 -3.47 5.50 22.59
N LEU A 192 -4.34 4.72 21.96
CA LEU A 192 -4.80 5.02 20.60
C LEU A 192 -5.51 6.38 20.51
N GLU A 193 -6.16 6.80 21.60
CA GLU A 193 -6.83 8.10 21.73
C GLU A 193 -5.85 9.29 21.69
N ASP A 194 -4.57 9.09 21.99
CA ASP A 194 -3.55 10.13 21.88
C ASP A 194 -3.13 10.38 20.43
N MET A 195 -3.40 9.43 19.54
CA MET A 195 -3.07 9.52 18.11
C MET A 195 -4.25 9.96 17.24
N TYR A 196 -5.46 9.55 17.60
CA TYR A 196 -6.70 9.78 16.82
C TYR A 196 -7.84 10.19 17.75
N ASP A 197 -8.55 11.29 17.39
CA ASP A 197 -9.71 11.82 18.13
C ASP A 197 -11.00 11.00 17.91
#